data_d4abf359489a2e5f3c3b67324543b6dd
#
_entry.id   d4abf359489a2e5f3c3b67324543b6dd
#
_cell.length_a   1.000
_cell.length_b   1.000
_cell.length_c   1.000
_cell.angle_alpha   90.00
_cell.angle_beta   90.00
_cell.angle_gamma   90.00
#
_symmetry.space_group_name_H-M   'P 1'
#
loop_
_entity.id
_entity.type
_entity.pdbx_description
1 polymer ?
#
loop_
_entity_poly.entity_id
_entity_poly.type
_entity_poly.pdbx_seq_one_letter_code
_entity_poly.pdbx_strand_id
1 'polypeptide(L)'
;MRVALLTTTQHGHLNPYVPVVNALRTAGSEVVLLLLSADGGTLDEQRRQALGRAQVHGIGQVEMAPWSGDPAKIGPMLESSPVADQTADALRATAPDFVLVDSLPVTASAMVGAQASGVPYGMIWANLGGVCPSEHRRGRWPYDEQVGDYLTRHGVLWSTRTHSARSPILNLMPTIPALVGDDAVTDDGVQLVGLPGAAGTRGDEVAFAGLDRLDPDRPVVYVSFGTIFYRRPDLLRTVIIGAAATGAQVIAAVGDLAEELALPDEVLTAPYLPQREVLERADVFITHGGYNSVAESIRAATPMLVIPLAVDQPVQAHFVGSAGFGTALEPAGVTEQAVADAVTDLLDPARDYRARLRAAQPECGDSAVRAAELVIGTAETLQRKGEQ
;
A
#
# COMPACT_ATOMS: atom_id res chain seq x y z
N MET A 1 6.38 -20.35 -18.13
CA MET A 1 7.25 -19.25 -17.68
C MET A 1 7.33 -19.27 -16.17
N ARG A 2 8.51 -18.99 -15.60
CA ARG A 2 8.71 -18.84 -14.14
C ARG A 2 8.93 -17.38 -13.79
N VAL A 3 8.11 -16.81 -12.90
CA VAL A 3 8.20 -15.42 -12.45
C VAL A 3 8.53 -15.39 -10.97
N ALA A 4 9.55 -14.62 -10.58
CA ALA A 4 9.80 -14.35 -9.18
C ALA A 4 9.12 -13.04 -8.75
N LEU A 5 8.57 -12.99 -7.54
CA LEU A 5 8.13 -11.77 -6.86
C LEU A 5 8.96 -11.58 -5.60
N LEU A 6 9.60 -10.44 -5.47
CA LEU A 6 10.43 -10.06 -4.33
C LEU A 6 9.72 -8.98 -3.51
N THR A 7 9.44 -9.24 -2.24
CA THR A 7 8.79 -8.30 -1.30
C THR A 7 9.15 -8.64 0.15
N THR A 8 8.51 -7.99 1.11
CA THR A 8 8.69 -8.24 2.55
C THR A 8 7.55 -9.08 3.13
N THR A 9 7.75 -9.64 4.32
CA THR A 9 6.71 -10.37 5.06
C THR A 9 5.65 -9.46 5.70
N GLN A 10 5.84 -8.13 5.66
CA GLN A 10 4.90 -7.18 6.25
C GLN A 10 3.55 -7.17 5.54
N HIS A 11 2.46 -7.04 6.32
CA HIS A 11 1.07 -7.07 5.82
C HIS A 11 0.78 -6.04 4.74
N GLY A 12 1.24 -4.79 4.94
CA GLY A 12 1.01 -3.69 4.01
C GLY A 12 1.65 -3.88 2.64
N HIS A 13 2.70 -4.73 2.57
CA HIS A 13 3.47 -4.96 1.35
C HIS A 13 3.19 -6.30 0.69
N LEU A 14 2.94 -7.35 1.46
CA LEU A 14 2.62 -8.65 0.88
C LEU A 14 1.17 -8.73 0.37
N ASN A 15 0.21 -8.21 1.14
CA ASN A 15 -1.21 -8.31 0.80
C ASN A 15 -1.58 -7.75 -0.58
N PRO A 16 -1.05 -6.60 -1.04
CA PRO A 16 -1.31 -6.09 -2.39
C PRO A 16 -0.86 -7.03 -3.51
N TYR A 17 0.12 -7.89 -3.24
CA TYR A 17 0.72 -8.76 -4.25
C TYR A 17 0.15 -10.17 -4.28
N VAL A 18 -0.60 -10.61 -3.25
CA VAL A 18 -1.31 -11.90 -3.29
C VAL A 18 -2.20 -12.04 -4.53
N PRO A 19 -3.02 -11.03 -4.91
CA PRO A 19 -3.77 -11.08 -6.16
C PRO A 19 -2.88 -11.17 -7.42
N VAL A 20 -1.72 -10.48 -7.44
CA VAL A 20 -0.78 -10.54 -8.58
C VAL A 20 -0.19 -11.94 -8.73
N VAL A 21 0.21 -12.58 -7.62
CA VAL A 21 0.67 -13.98 -7.60
C VAL A 21 -0.41 -14.91 -8.18
N ASN A 22 -1.66 -14.73 -7.74
CA ASN A 22 -2.77 -15.55 -8.21
C ASN A 22 -3.09 -15.31 -9.69
N ALA A 23 -3.02 -14.07 -10.17
CA ALA A 23 -3.22 -13.72 -11.58
C ALA A 23 -2.13 -14.34 -12.47
N LEU A 24 -0.84 -14.25 -12.08
CA LEU A 24 0.27 -14.90 -12.78
C LEU A 24 0.07 -16.42 -12.87
N ARG A 25 -0.36 -17.05 -11.78
CA ARG A 25 -0.62 -18.49 -11.75
C ARG A 25 -1.82 -18.89 -12.60
N THR A 26 -2.89 -18.10 -12.58
CA THR A 26 -4.07 -18.32 -13.44
C THR A 26 -3.70 -18.22 -14.92
N ALA A 27 -2.75 -17.35 -15.26
CA ALA A 27 -2.19 -17.23 -16.61
C ALA A 27 -1.15 -18.33 -16.94
N GLY A 28 -0.98 -19.34 -16.08
CA GLY A 28 -0.12 -20.50 -16.35
C GLY A 28 1.36 -20.32 -15.97
N SER A 29 1.72 -19.26 -15.25
CA SER A 29 3.08 -19.06 -14.79
C SER A 29 3.36 -19.82 -13.48
N GLU A 30 4.56 -20.37 -13.35
CA GLU A 30 5.12 -20.81 -12.09
C GLU A 30 5.58 -19.56 -11.30
N VAL A 31 5.17 -19.43 -10.03
CA VAL A 31 5.52 -18.26 -9.24
C VAL A 31 6.41 -18.64 -8.07
N VAL A 32 7.52 -17.93 -7.93
CA VAL A 32 8.48 -18.01 -6.83
C VAL A 32 8.39 -16.72 -6.00
N LEU A 33 8.19 -16.84 -4.71
CA LEU A 33 8.20 -15.71 -3.78
C LEU A 33 9.55 -15.63 -3.07
N LEU A 34 10.21 -14.51 -3.21
CA LEU A 34 11.43 -14.17 -2.50
C LEU A 34 11.07 -13.15 -1.41
N LEU A 35 11.12 -13.59 -0.15
CA LEU A 35 10.64 -12.80 0.96
C LEU A 35 11.77 -12.34 1.89
N LEU A 36 11.83 -11.02 2.08
CA LEU A 36 12.59 -10.40 3.16
C LEU A 36 11.77 -10.43 4.45
N SER A 37 12.32 -11.05 5.48
CA SER A 37 11.73 -11.00 6.82
C SER A 37 12.00 -9.64 7.45
N ALA A 38 10.94 -8.89 7.77
CA ALA A 38 11.07 -7.68 8.55
C ALA A 38 10.96 -8.02 10.05
N ASP A 39 11.95 -7.60 10.84
CA ASP A 39 12.04 -7.85 12.29
C ASP A 39 11.80 -9.33 12.70
N GLY A 40 12.26 -10.27 11.87
CA GLY A 40 12.08 -11.70 12.13
C GLY A 40 10.67 -12.23 11.89
N GLY A 41 9.78 -11.42 11.30
CA GLY A 41 8.40 -11.80 10.96
C GLY A 41 8.34 -12.99 10.00
N THR A 42 7.47 -13.95 10.27
CA THR A 42 7.23 -15.12 9.42
C THR A 42 5.88 -15.02 8.72
N LEU A 43 5.75 -15.73 7.60
CA LEU A 43 4.45 -15.93 6.96
C LEU A 43 3.54 -16.76 7.88
N ASP A 44 2.37 -16.21 8.20
CA ASP A 44 1.32 -16.97 8.86
C ASP A 44 0.68 -18.00 7.92
N GLU A 45 -0.03 -18.98 8.51
CA GLU A 45 -0.66 -20.06 7.76
C GLU A 45 -1.75 -19.55 6.80
N GLN A 46 -2.49 -18.54 7.18
CA GLN A 46 -3.56 -17.96 6.37
C GLN A 46 -3.02 -17.37 5.06
N ARG A 47 -1.89 -16.64 5.13
CA ARG A 47 -1.22 -16.12 3.93
C ARG A 47 -0.58 -17.22 3.11
N ARG A 48 -0.02 -18.26 3.74
CA ARG A 48 0.47 -19.43 3.01
C ARG A 48 -0.65 -20.05 2.18
N GLN A 49 -1.85 -20.17 2.74
CA GLN A 49 -3.02 -20.66 2.02
C GLN A 49 -3.45 -19.73 0.89
N ALA A 50 -3.47 -18.40 1.12
CA ALA A 50 -3.81 -17.40 0.10
C ALA A 50 -2.81 -17.39 -1.08
N LEU A 51 -1.53 -17.66 -0.82
CA LEU A 51 -0.48 -17.81 -1.83
C LEU A 51 -0.51 -19.17 -2.54
N GLY A 52 -1.23 -20.13 -1.98
CA GLY A 52 -1.44 -21.44 -2.56
C GLY A 52 -0.14 -22.22 -2.80
N ARG A 53 0.08 -22.68 -4.06
CA ARG A 53 1.25 -23.49 -4.44
C ARG A 53 2.48 -22.66 -4.82
N ALA A 54 2.53 -21.35 -4.56
CA ALA A 54 3.73 -20.57 -4.83
C ALA A 54 4.90 -21.08 -3.98
N GLN A 55 6.07 -21.22 -4.60
CA GLN A 55 7.29 -21.57 -3.87
C GLN A 55 7.74 -20.34 -3.08
N VAL A 56 8.01 -20.50 -1.78
CA VAL A 56 8.42 -19.41 -0.90
C VAL A 56 9.84 -19.62 -0.43
N HIS A 57 10.71 -18.65 -0.67
CA HIS A 57 12.10 -18.61 -0.23
C HIS A 57 12.36 -17.38 0.63
N GLY A 58 12.94 -17.56 1.80
CA GLY A 58 13.49 -16.46 2.60
C GLY A 58 14.83 -16.03 2.01
N ILE A 59 15.01 -14.73 1.80
CA ILE A 59 16.23 -14.14 1.23
C ILE A 59 16.96 -13.21 2.19
N GLY A 60 16.71 -13.34 3.49
CA GLY A 60 17.37 -12.54 4.52
C GLY A 60 16.40 -11.80 5.43
N GLN A 61 16.99 -10.99 6.31
CA GLN A 61 16.25 -10.19 7.28
C GLN A 61 16.59 -8.71 7.14
N VAL A 62 15.61 -7.87 7.36
CA VAL A 62 15.74 -6.42 7.44
C VAL A 62 15.28 -5.97 8.82
N GLU A 63 16.14 -5.26 9.53
CA GLU A 63 15.79 -4.58 10.77
C GLU A 63 15.10 -3.25 10.44
N MET A 64 13.94 -3.00 11.03
CA MET A 64 13.17 -1.78 10.76
C MET A 64 13.61 -0.60 11.64
N ALA A 65 14.17 -0.85 12.81
CA ALA A 65 14.59 0.20 13.74
C ALA A 65 15.56 1.23 13.15
N PRO A 66 16.58 0.87 12.34
CA PRO A 66 17.49 1.86 11.72
C PRO A 66 16.77 2.88 10.83
N TRP A 67 15.65 2.49 10.20
CA TRP A 67 14.89 3.35 9.28
C TRP A 67 14.11 4.49 9.97
N SER A 68 13.97 4.43 11.29
CA SER A 68 13.40 5.50 12.12
C SER A 68 14.47 6.34 12.84
N GLY A 69 15.74 6.00 12.64
CA GLY A 69 16.88 6.60 13.34
C GLY A 69 17.65 7.65 12.53
N ASP A 70 18.97 7.64 12.69
CA ASP A 70 19.90 8.56 12.03
C ASP A 70 20.09 8.16 10.55
N PRO A 71 19.69 9.01 9.57
CA PRO A 71 19.83 8.73 8.14
C PRO A 71 21.26 8.40 7.71
N ALA A 72 22.29 8.96 8.38
CA ALA A 72 23.69 8.71 8.05
C ALA A 72 24.11 7.24 8.24
N LYS A 73 23.36 6.47 9.01
CA LYS A 73 23.63 5.05 9.25
C LYS A 73 23.08 4.15 8.14
N ILE A 74 22.15 4.64 7.33
CA ILE A 74 21.46 3.83 6.32
C ILE A 74 22.44 3.34 5.23
N GLY A 75 23.26 4.23 4.67
CA GLY A 75 24.25 3.86 3.66
C GLY A 75 25.19 2.73 4.12
N PRO A 76 25.92 2.89 5.24
CA PRO A 76 26.78 1.83 5.79
C PRO A 76 26.03 0.52 6.11
N MET A 77 24.78 0.60 6.60
CA MET A 77 23.94 -0.57 6.85
C MET A 77 23.64 -1.33 5.55
N LEU A 78 23.26 -0.63 4.50
CA LEU A 78 22.96 -1.24 3.20
C LEU A 78 24.21 -1.91 2.59
N GLU A 79 25.38 -1.24 2.67
CA GLU A 79 26.65 -1.79 2.15
C GLU A 79 27.13 -3.04 2.91
N SER A 80 26.84 -3.14 4.20
CA SER A 80 27.20 -4.30 5.02
C SER A 80 26.16 -5.43 4.99
N SER A 81 25.01 -5.20 4.35
CA SER A 81 23.90 -6.16 4.33
C SER A 81 24.20 -7.35 3.42
N PRO A 82 24.07 -8.60 3.89
CA PRO A 82 24.23 -9.79 3.04
C PRO A 82 23.04 -10.00 2.09
N VAL A 83 21.98 -9.21 2.18
CA VAL A 83 20.72 -9.39 1.44
C VAL A 83 20.94 -9.32 -0.08
N ALA A 84 21.86 -8.48 -0.55
CA ALA A 84 22.15 -8.38 -1.97
C ALA A 84 22.68 -9.71 -2.53
N ASP A 85 23.68 -10.31 -1.88
CA ASP A 85 24.26 -11.59 -2.30
C ASP A 85 23.23 -12.72 -2.15
N GLN A 86 22.53 -12.78 -1.03
CA GLN A 86 21.48 -13.78 -0.77
C GLN A 86 20.36 -13.72 -1.83
N THR A 87 19.96 -12.52 -2.24
CA THR A 87 18.96 -12.33 -3.29
C THR A 87 19.49 -12.81 -4.64
N ALA A 88 20.70 -12.42 -5.02
CA ALA A 88 21.31 -12.84 -6.27
C ALA A 88 21.49 -14.37 -6.35
N ASP A 89 21.89 -15.00 -5.24
CA ASP A 89 22.05 -16.45 -5.16
C ASP A 89 20.69 -17.16 -5.26
N ALA A 90 19.67 -16.68 -4.58
CA ALA A 90 18.31 -17.22 -4.66
C ALA A 90 17.74 -17.12 -6.08
N LEU A 91 17.97 -16.01 -6.78
CA LEU A 91 17.54 -15.83 -8.16
C LEU A 91 18.29 -16.75 -9.11
N ARG A 92 19.60 -16.91 -8.95
CA ARG A 92 20.38 -17.90 -9.74
C ARG A 92 19.92 -19.33 -9.50
N ALA A 93 19.63 -19.68 -8.24
CA ALA A 93 19.17 -21.03 -7.86
C ALA A 93 17.75 -21.34 -8.37
N THR A 94 16.84 -20.38 -8.34
CA THR A 94 15.46 -20.54 -8.78
C THR A 94 15.26 -20.31 -10.27
N ALA A 95 16.24 -19.66 -10.94
CA ALA A 95 16.30 -19.38 -12.37
C ALA A 95 14.95 -18.90 -12.96
N PRO A 96 14.36 -17.79 -12.47
CA PRO A 96 13.15 -17.25 -13.06
C PRO A 96 13.44 -16.55 -14.39
N ASP A 97 12.44 -16.52 -15.27
CA ASP A 97 12.50 -15.80 -16.54
C ASP A 97 12.39 -14.27 -16.34
N PHE A 98 11.74 -13.86 -15.24
CA PHE A 98 11.55 -12.46 -14.87
C PHE A 98 11.38 -12.29 -13.36
N VAL A 99 11.81 -11.14 -12.83
CA VAL A 99 11.63 -10.77 -11.41
C VAL A 99 10.81 -9.49 -11.32
N LEU A 100 9.73 -9.51 -10.53
CA LEU A 100 9.01 -8.31 -10.12
C LEU A 100 9.44 -7.93 -8.70
N VAL A 101 9.98 -6.73 -8.52
CA VAL A 101 10.58 -6.27 -7.27
C VAL A 101 9.69 -5.19 -6.64
N ASP A 102 9.29 -5.40 -5.40
CA ASP A 102 8.62 -4.38 -4.59
C ASP A 102 9.60 -3.23 -4.29
N SER A 103 9.30 -2.05 -4.84
CA SER A 103 10.19 -0.89 -4.76
C SER A 103 9.98 -0.11 -3.45
N LEU A 104 10.68 -0.56 -2.42
CA LEU A 104 10.72 0.06 -1.10
C LEU A 104 12.16 0.42 -0.71
N PRO A 105 12.37 1.46 0.11
CA PRO A 105 13.70 1.73 0.65
C PRO A 105 14.30 0.52 1.39
N VAL A 106 13.48 -0.20 2.17
CA VAL A 106 13.93 -1.39 2.93
C VAL A 106 14.30 -2.59 2.05
N THR A 107 13.87 -2.62 0.78
CA THR A 107 14.25 -3.65 -0.19
C THR A 107 15.46 -3.25 -1.04
N ALA A 108 16.11 -2.12 -0.75
CA ALA A 108 17.20 -1.58 -1.58
C ALA A 108 18.34 -2.60 -1.82
N SER A 109 18.80 -3.30 -0.78
CA SER A 109 19.84 -4.33 -0.94
C SER A 109 19.34 -5.51 -1.82
N ALA A 110 18.07 -5.88 -1.73
CA ALA A 110 17.51 -6.92 -2.59
C ALA A 110 17.33 -6.46 -4.04
N MET A 111 17.07 -5.16 -4.29
CA MET A 111 17.09 -4.58 -5.65
C MET A 111 18.48 -4.69 -6.27
N VAL A 112 19.55 -4.42 -5.50
CA VAL A 112 20.94 -4.61 -5.93
C VAL A 112 21.20 -6.07 -6.26
N GLY A 113 20.73 -7.01 -5.43
CA GLY A 113 20.84 -8.43 -5.70
C GLY A 113 20.09 -8.87 -6.97
N ALA A 114 18.91 -8.31 -7.22
CA ALA A 114 18.16 -8.54 -8.46
C ALA A 114 18.94 -8.04 -9.67
N GLN A 115 19.48 -6.82 -9.64
CA GLN A 115 20.36 -6.27 -10.68
C GLN A 115 21.59 -7.14 -10.91
N ALA A 116 22.27 -7.57 -9.84
CA ALA A 116 23.49 -8.36 -9.91
C ALA A 116 23.28 -9.82 -10.36
N SER A 117 22.05 -10.33 -10.27
CA SER A 117 21.71 -11.68 -10.71
C SER A 117 21.76 -11.85 -12.23
N GLY A 118 21.59 -10.74 -12.97
CA GLY A 118 21.44 -10.76 -14.44
C GLY A 118 20.07 -11.20 -14.93
N VAL A 119 19.14 -11.57 -14.04
CA VAL A 119 17.75 -11.89 -14.41
C VAL A 119 17.01 -10.59 -14.76
N PRO A 120 16.28 -10.53 -15.89
CA PRO A 120 15.45 -9.37 -16.21
C PRO A 120 14.46 -9.05 -15.09
N TYR A 121 14.35 -7.76 -14.70
CA TYR A 121 13.48 -7.38 -13.61
C TYR A 121 12.62 -6.15 -13.91
N GLY A 122 11.49 -6.05 -13.22
CA GLY A 122 10.63 -4.88 -13.18
C GLY A 122 10.44 -4.41 -11.74
N MET A 123 10.02 -3.15 -11.59
CA MET A 123 9.61 -2.58 -10.30
C MET A 123 8.09 -2.53 -10.18
N ILE A 124 7.59 -2.70 -8.97
CA ILE A 124 6.20 -2.46 -8.60
C ILE A 124 6.16 -1.75 -7.25
N TRP A 125 5.16 -0.90 -7.01
CA TRP A 125 5.03 -0.17 -5.74
C TRP A 125 3.73 -0.53 -5.02
N ALA A 126 3.80 -0.67 -3.70
CA ALA A 126 2.64 -0.76 -2.81
C ALA A 126 2.36 0.57 -2.09
N ASN A 127 2.75 1.69 -2.69
CA ASN A 127 2.48 3.06 -2.23
C ASN A 127 2.64 4.05 -3.38
N LEU A 128 2.13 5.28 -3.26
CA LEU A 128 2.19 6.28 -4.33
C LEU A 128 3.56 6.99 -4.47
N GLY A 129 4.55 6.60 -3.69
CA GLY A 129 5.90 7.17 -3.75
C GLY A 129 6.57 7.02 -5.12
N GLY A 130 6.22 5.98 -5.88
CA GLY A 130 6.73 5.75 -7.24
C GLY A 130 6.33 6.81 -8.26
N VAL A 131 5.28 7.58 -8.02
CA VAL A 131 4.78 8.65 -8.90
C VAL A 131 4.68 10.01 -8.22
N CYS A 132 4.95 10.09 -6.91
CA CYS A 132 4.88 11.34 -6.16
C CYS A 132 6.08 12.23 -6.47
N PRO A 133 5.87 13.49 -6.91
CA PRO A 133 6.94 14.45 -7.09
C PRO A 133 7.80 14.63 -5.83
N SER A 134 9.11 14.80 -5.99
CA SER A 134 10.07 14.88 -4.89
C SER A 134 9.80 16.04 -3.94
N GLU A 135 9.23 17.15 -4.43
CA GLU A 135 8.84 18.31 -3.63
C GLU A 135 7.78 17.99 -2.57
N HIS A 136 6.87 17.06 -2.85
CA HIS A 136 5.86 16.59 -1.89
C HIS A 136 6.41 15.55 -0.91
N ARG A 137 7.63 15.04 -1.14
CA ARG A 137 8.32 14.07 -0.28
C ARG A 137 9.31 14.72 0.69
N ARG A 138 9.75 15.96 0.44
CA ARG A 138 10.80 16.63 1.23
C ARG A 138 10.51 16.61 2.74
N GLY A 139 11.55 16.22 3.51
CA GLY A 139 11.47 16.13 4.97
C GLY A 139 10.67 14.93 5.52
N ARG A 140 10.06 14.11 4.67
CA ARG A 140 9.25 12.94 5.07
C ARG A 140 10.00 11.62 4.99
N TRP A 141 11.06 11.57 4.14
CA TRP A 141 11.90 10.40 3.93
C TRP A 141 13.37 10.82 4.05
N PRO A 142 13.88 10.94 5.28
CA PRO A 142 15.20 11.54 5.52
C PRO A 142 16.37 10.73 4.96
N TYR A 143 16.13 9.51 4.50
CA TYR A 143 17.13 8.58 3.97
C TYR A 143 17.09 8.41 2.44
N ASP A 144 16.26 9.16 1.72
CA ASP A 144 16.14 9.04 0.25
C ASP A 144 17.49 9.25 -0.46
N GLU A 145 18.32 10.19 -0.01
CA GLU A 145 19.65 10.42 -0.58
C GLU A 145 20.57 9.21 -0.39
N GLN A 146 20.64 8.66 0.82
CA GLN A 146 21.50 7.51 1.14
C GLN A 146 21.08 6.26 0.36
N VAL A 147 19.78 6.04 0.21
CA VAL A 147 19.24 4.93 -0.59
C VAL A 147 19.54 5.16 -2.07
N GLY A 148 19.29 6.36 -2.59
CA GLY A 148 19.56 6.72 -3.99
C GLY A 148 21.02 6.57 -4.37
N ASP A 149 21.94 7.06 -3.52
CA ASP A 149 23.38 6.91 -3.69
C ASP A 149 23.83 5.44 -3.69
N TYR A 150 23.30 4.65 -2.74
CA TYR A 150 23.58 3.23 -2.68
C TYR A 150 23.13 2.51 -3.95
N LEU A 151 21.87 2.67 -4.36
CA LEU A 151 21.30 2.04 -5.54
C LEU A 151 22.05 2.44 -6.82
N THR A 152 22.35 3.72 -6.99
CA THR A 152 23.07 4.25 -8.16
C THR A 152 24.48 3.68 -8.27
N ARG A 153 25.22 3.60 -7.17
CA ARG A 153 26.57 2.98 -7.15
C ARG A 153 26.54 1.51 -7.57
N HIS A 154 25.46 0.82 -7.29
CA HIS A 154 25.27 -0.60 -7.64
C HIS A 154 24.50 -0.81 -8.96
N GLY A 155 24.34 0.24 -9.77
CA GLY A 155 23.77 0.13 -11.14
C GLY A 155 22.24 0.02 -11.20
N VAL A 156 21.53 0.25 -10.09
CA VAL A 156 20.06 0.36 -10.09
C VAL A 156 19.68 1.80 -10.44
N LEU A 157 18.78 1.98 -11.40
CA LEU A 157 18.31 3.30 -11.80
C LEU A 157 17.56 3.99 -10.66
N TRP A 158 17.84 5.28 -10.47
CA TRP A 158 17.20 6.12 -9.47
C TRP A 158 16.58 7.36 -10.10
N SER A 159 15.28 7.55 -9.90
CA SER A 159 14.58 8.77 -10.32
C SER A 159 14.73 9.86 -9.26
N THR A 160 15.41 10.94 -9.61
CA THR A 160 15.52 12.14 -8.74
C THR A 160 14.21 12.93 -8.69
N ARG A 161 13.29 12.70 -9.63
CA ARG A 161 11.99 13.37 -9.68
C ARG A 161 11.00 12.80 -8.67
N THR A 162 11.12 11.52 -8.34
CA THR A 162 10.24 10.81 -7.40
C THR A 162 11.00 10.20 -6.21
N HIS A 163 12.33 10.33 -6.16
CA HIS A 163 13.19 9.67 -5.18
C HIS A 163 12.83 8.19 -5.00
N SER A 164 12.81 7.45 -6.10
CA SER A 164 12.49 6.03 -6.10
C SER A 164 13.28 5.25 -7.14
N ALA A 165 13.50 3.95 -6.87
CA ALA A 165 14.17 3.05 -7.80
C ALA A 165 13.34 2.86 -9.07
N ARG A 166 14.03 2.55 -10.18
CA ARG A 166 13.43 2.21 -11.48
C ARG A 166 14.08 0.97 -12.06
N SER A 167 13.30 0.26 -12.86
CA SER A 167 13.81 -0.73 -13.79
C SER A 167 13.93 -0.10 -15.19
N PRO A 168 14.95 -0.44 -15.98
CA PRO A 168 15.01 -0.06 -17.40
C PRO A 168 13.98 -0.81 -18.25
N ILE A 169 13.29 -1.81 -17.71
CA ILE A 169 12.44 -2.74 -18.47
C ILE A 169 10.96 -2.49 -18.19
N LEU A 170 10.53 -2.52 -16.91
CA LEU A 170 9.12 -2.44 -16.54
C LEU A 170 8.95 -1.79 -15.17
N ASN A 171 8.07 -0.79 -15.09
CA ASN A 171 7.74 -0.09 -13.85
C ASN A 171 6.22 -0.01 -13.71
N LEU A 172 5.66 -0.69 -12.72
CA LEU A 172 4.22 -0.83 -12.51
C LEU A 172 3.76 -0.09 -11.27
N MET A 173 2.81 0.82 -11.45
CA MET A 173 2.18 1.55 -10.36
C MET A 173 0.70 1.15 -10.25
N PRO A 174 0.32 0.36 -9.24
CA PRO A 174 -1.07 -0.02 -9.03
C PRO A 174 -1.91 1.16 -8.52
N THR A 175 -2.17 2.13 -9.40
CA THR A 175 -3.01 3.32 -9.15
C THR A 175 -3.75 3.71 -10.41
N ILE A 176 -4.60 4.75 -10.32
CA ILE A 176 -5.42 5.26 -11.41
C ILE A 176 -5.12 6.74 -11.70
N PRO A 177 -5.25 7.17 -12.96
CA PRO A 177 -5.09 8.58 -13.35
C PRO A 177 -5.96 9.52 -12.51
N ALA A 178 -7.22 9.18 -12.26
CA ALA A 178 -8.13 10.00 -11.48
C ALA A 178 -7.66 10.30 -10.04
N LEU A 179 -6.82 9.42 -9.43
CA LEU A 179 -6.27 9.68 -8.10
C LEU A 179 -5.04 10.58 -8.16
N VAL A 180 -4.12 10.31 -9.08
CA VAL A 180 -2.80 10.97 -9.07
C VAL A 180 -2.75 12.23 -9.96
N GLY A 181 -3.70 12.38 -10.90
CA GLY A 181 -3.83 13.56 -11.75
C GLY A 181 -2.58 13.88 -12.56
N ASP A 182 -2.49 15.14 -12.99
CA ASP A 182 -1.36 15.65 -13.75
C ASP A 182 -0.11 15.89 -12.90
N ASP A 183 -0.23 15.86 -11.58
CA ASP A 183 0.90 16.00 -10.64
C ASP A 183 1.79 14.75 -10.62
N ALA A 184 1.30 13.63 -11.11
CA ALA A 184 2.06 12.39 -11.10
C ALA A 184 3.22 12.39 -12.09
N VAL A 185 4.38 11.92 -11.63
CA VAL A 185 5.55 11.70 -12.49
C VAL A 185 5.48 10.31 -13.11
N THR A 186 4.98 10.23 -14.33
CA THR A 186 4.82 8.96 -15.07
C THR A 186 5.63 8.89 -16.37
N ASP A 187 6.21 10.00 -16.81
CA ASP A 187 6.95 10.13 -18.07
C ASP A 187 8.34 9.44 -18.06
N ASP A 188 8.76 8.86 -16.93
CA ASP A 188 9.97 8.05 -16.79
C ASP A 188 9.71 6.54 -16.92
N GLY A 189 8.67 6.16 -17.66
CA GLY A 189 8.33 4.78 -18.00
C GLY A 189 7.47 4.04 -16.97
N VAL A 190 6.78 4.76 -16.07
CA VAL A 190 5.84 4.16 -15.12
C VAL A 190 4.49 3.92 -15.79
N GLN A 191 3.97 2.70 -15.67
CA GLN A 191 2.65 2.30 -16.16
C GLN A 191 1.65 2.19 -15.01
N LEU A 192 0.56 2.96 -15.09
CA LEU A 192 -0.56 2.84 -14.15
C LEU A 192 -1.40 1.60 -14.52
N VAL A 193 -1.65 0.72 -13.56
CA VAL A 193 -2.29 -0.59 -13.82
C VAL A 193 -3.63 -0.79 -13.13
N GLY A 194 -4.27 0.27 -12.62
CA GLY A 194 -5.50 0.21 -11.85
C GLY A 194 -5.24 0.06 -10.35
N LEU A 195 -6.30 -0.06 -9.55
CA LEU A 195 -6.17 -0.16 -8.08
C LEU A 195 -6.06 -1.60 -7.60
N PRO A 196 -5.35 -1.88 -6.49
CA PRO A 196 -5.33 -3.19 -5.87
C PRO A 196 -6.72 -3.57 -5.31
N GLY A 197 -6.96 -4.87 -5.12
CA GLY A 197 -8.13 -5.37 -4.39
C GLY A 197 -9.39 -5.61 -5.22
N ALA A 198 -9.30 -5.85 -6.55
CA ALA A 198 -10.47 -6.05 -7.40
C ALA A 198 -11.23 -7.35 -7.16
N ALA A 199 -10.58 -8.45 -6.84
CA ALA A 199 -11.21 -9.77 -6.71
C ALA A 199 -10.63 -10.62 -5.57
N GLY A 200 -11.50 -11.47 -5.01
CA GLY A 200 -11.14 -12.47 -4.01
C GLY A 200 -11.19 -11.99 -2.56
N THR A 201 -11.29 -12.93 -1.65
CA THR A 201 -11.20 -12.72 -0.21
C THR A 201 -9.73 -12.52 0.16
N ARG A 202 -9.44 -11.63 1.12
CA ARG A 202 -8.10 -11.50 1.69
C ARG A 202 -7.74 -12.71 2.55
N GLY A 203 -8.75 -13.51 2.92
CA GLY A 203 -8.62 -14.62 3.85
C GLY A 203 -8.59 -14.21 5.33
N ASP A 204 -8.62 -12.93 5.63
CA ASP A 204 -8.65 -12.36 6.99
C ASP A 204 -9.99 -11.69 7.33
N GLU A 205 -11.00 -11.88 6.49
CA GLU A 205 -12.32 -11.27 6.64
C GLU A 205 -13.12 -12.01 7.72
N VAL A 206 -13.47 -11.25 8.77
CA VAL A 206 -14.33 -11.72 9.87
C VAL A 206 -15.69 -11.03 9.73
N ALA A 207 -16.77 -11.83 9.70
CA ALA A 207 -18.12 -11.28 9.67
C ALA A 207 -18.39 -10.35 10.86
N PHE A 208 -19.01 -9.20 10.64
CA PHE A 208 -19.36 -8.24 11.67
C PHE A 208 -20.86 -8.03 11.73
N ALA A 209 -21.53 -8.69 12.66
CA ALA A 209 -22.98 -8.59 12.87
C ALA A 209 -23.48 -7.18 13.24
N GLY A 210 -22.58 -6.26 13.58
CA GLY A 210 -22.91 -4.86 13.84
C GLY A 210 -23.50 -4.12 12.64
N LEU A 211 -23.21 -4.58 11.41
CA LEU A 211 -23.74 -3.97 10.19
C LEU A 211 -25.27 -4.09 10.08
N ASP A 212 -25.86 -5.16 10.62
CA ASP A 212 -27.30 -5.37 10.61
C ASP A 212 -28.05 -4.46 11.60
N ARG A 213 -27.32 -3.78 12.49
CA ARG A 213 -27.86 -2.86 13.50
C ARG A 213 -27.89 -1.40 13.03
N LEU A 214 -27.37 -1.11 11.86
CA LEU A 214 -27.32 0.25 11.32
C LEU A 214 -28.71 0.71 10.92
N ASP A 215 -29.01 1.95 11.31
CA ASP A 215 -30.19 2.68 10.87
C ASP A 215 -29.97 3.20 9.44
N PRO A 216 -30.77 2.80 8.45
CA PRO A 216 -30.57 3.21 7.07
C PRO A 216 -30.81 4.70 6.80
N ASP A 217 -31.46 5.40 7.73
CA ASP A 217 -31.80 6.83 7.61
C ASP A 217 -30.72 7.75 8.23
N ARG A 218 -29.67 7.17 8.81
CA ARG A 218 -28.58 7.91 9.44
C ARG A 218 -27.26 7.65 8.72
N PRO A 219 -26.42 8.70 8.50
CA PRO A 219 -25.11 8.50 7.89
C PRO A 219 -24.21 7.62 8.75
N VAL A 220 -23.33 6.88 8.09
CA VAL A 220 -22.37 5.97 8.73
C VAL A 220 -20.95 6.47 8.51
N VAL A 221 -20.20 6.64 9.60
CA VAL A 221 -18.79 6.99 9.60
C VAL A 221 -17.97 5.78 10.05
N TYR A 222 -17.08 5.31 9.19
CA TYR A 222 -16.12 4.26 9.51
C TYR A 222 -14.80 4.88 9.96
N VAL A 223 -14.17 4.35 11.02
CA VAL A 223 -12.88 4.79 11.55
C VAL A 223 -11.91 3.61 11.59
N SER A 224 -10.75 3.76 10.94
CA SER A 224 -9.68 2.75 11.04
C SER A 224 -8.29 3.36 10.78
N PHE A 225 -7.38 3.17 11.74
CA PHE A 225 -5.95 3.50 11.58
C PHE A 225 -5.08 2.30 11.24
N GLY A 226 -5.69 1.27 10.65
CA GLY A 226 -5.00 0.04 10.22
C GLY A 226 -4.52 -0.81 11.39
N THR A 227 -3.58 -1.73 11.10
CA THR A 227 -3.11 -2.72 12.07
C THR A 227 -1.87 -2.29 12.86
N ILE A 228 -1.21 -1.19 12.49
CA ILE A 228 0.04 -0.73 13.10
C ILE A 228 -0.18 0.59 13.87
N PHE A 229 -0.92 1.53 13.29
CA PHE A 229 -1.01 2.91 13.78
C PHE A 229 -2.17 3.18 14.74
N TYR A 230 -3.04 2.20 14.99
CA TYR A 230 -4.19 2.32 15.89
C TYR A 230 -3.81 2.56 17.37
N ARG A 231 -2.57 2.17 17.78
CA ARG A 231 -2.10 2.31 19.18
C ARG A 231 -1.78 3.76 19.59
N ARG A 232 -2.77 4.63 19.38
CA ARG A 232 -2.80 6.03 19.79
C ARG A 232 -4.18 6.32 20.41
N PRO A 233 -4.43 5.83 21.62
CA PRO A 233 -5.78 5.84 22.21
C PRO A 233 -6.39 7.24 22.28
N ASP A 234 -5.62 8.27 22.70
CA ASP A 234 -6.12 9.64 22.77
C ASP A 234 -6.57 10.17 21.40
N LEU A 235 -5.76 9.96 20.36
CA LEU A 235 -6.11 10.39 19.01
C LEU A 235 -7.31 9.62 18.49
N LEU A 236 -7.31 8.30 18.63
CA LEU A 236 -8.40 7.45 18.16
C LEU A 236 -9.71 7.80 18.84
N ARG A 237 -9.68 8.03 20.16
CA ARG A 237 -10.85 8.48 20.93
C ARG A 237 -11.35 9.85 20.45
N THR A 238 -10.46 10.85 20.31
CA THR A 238 -10.81 12.18 19.80
C THR A 238 -11.51 12.09 18.44
N VAL A 239 -10.99 11.26 17.54
CA VAL A 239 -11.55 11.07 16.19
C VAL A 239 -12.94 10.42 16.26
N ILE A 240 -13.11 9.37 17.06
CA ILE A 240 -14.39 8.67 17.19
C ILE A 240 -15.45 9.58 17.80
N ILE A 241 -15.11 10.31 18.88
CA ILE A 241 -16.06 11.25 19.54
C ILE A 241 -16.42 12.41 18.62
N GLY A 242 -15.44 13.00 17.90
CA GLY A 242 -15.69 14.05 16.92
C GLY A 242 -16.62 13.60 15.79
N ALA A 243 -16.43 12.36 15.29
CA ALA A 243 -17.31 11.77 14.29
C ALA A 243 -18.74 11.55 14.84
N ALA A 244 -18.87 11.03 16.07
CA ALA A 244 -20.17 10.80 16.70
C ALA A 244 -20.94 12.11 16.99
N ALA A 245 -20.22 13.21 17.27
CA ALA A 245 -20.81 14.52 17.51
C ALA A 245 -21.62 15.08 16.32
N THR A 246 -21.39 14.57 15.10
CA THR A 246 -22.19 14.92 13.90
C THR A 246 -23.57 14.29 13.87
N GLY A 247 -23.88 13.37 14.78
CA GLY A 247 -25.11 12.57 14.76
C GLY A 247 -25.02 11.33 13.86
N ALA A 248 -23.89 11.09 13.20
CA ALA A 248 -23.66 9.87 12.43
C ALA A 248 -23.54 8.64 13.33
N GLN A 249 -23.79 7.48 12.75
CA GLN A 249 -23.48 6.18 13.36
C GLN A 249 -21.99 5.90 13.15
N VAL A 250 -21.25 5.57 14.19
CA VAL A 250 -19.80 5.34 14.08
C VAL A 250 -19.49 3.86 14.24
N ILE A 251 -18.73 3.33 13.27
CA ILE A 251 -18.12 2.00 13.31
C ILE A 251 -16.61 2.19 13.40
N ALA A 252 -15.93 1.58 14.36
CA ALA A 252 -14.50 1.77 14.56
C ALA A 252 -13.73 0.46 14.76
N ALA A 253 -12.64 0.28 13.97
CA ALA A 253 -11.65 -0.75 14.22
C ALA A 253 -10.66 -0.26 15.27
N VAL A 254 -10.72 -0.83 16.48
CA VAL A 254 -10.00 -0.30 17.65
C VAL A 254 -8.89 -1.22 18.18
N GLY A 255 -8.65 -2.38 17.52
CA GLY A 255 -7.67 -3.36 17.99
C GLY A 255 -8.02 -3.86 19.39
N ASP A 256 -7.04 -3.85 20.26
CA ASP A 256 -7.16 -4.24 21.69
C ASP A 256 -7.49 -3.06 22.62
N LEU A 257 -7.86 -1.88 22.08
CA LEU A 257 -8.08 -0.66 22.87
C LEU A 257 -9.53 -0.43 23.34
N ALA A 258 -10.47 -1.33 23.05
CA ALA A 258 -11.90 -1.10 23.26
C ALA A 258 -12.23 -0.65 24.71
N GLU A 259 -11.64 -1.29 25.73
CA GLU A 259 -11.84 -0.94 27.14
C GLU A 259 -11.16 0.39 27.51
N GLU A 260 -9.95 0.65 26.99
CA GLU A 260 -9.16 1.86 27.28
C GLU A 260 -9.83 3.11 26.71
N LEU A 261 -10.46 3.01 25.54
CA LEU A 261 -11.08 4.13 24.85
C LEU A 261 -12.33 4.66 25.56
N ALA A 262 -13.00 3.86 26.40
CA ALA A 262 -14.22 4.25 27.15
C ALA A 262 -15.23 5.01 26.27
N LEU A 263 -15.61 4.40 25.13
CA LEU A 263 -16.50 4.99 24.13
C LEU A 263 -17.98 4.86 24.55
N PRO A 264 -18.86 5.74 24.03
CA PRO A 264 -20.30 5.58 24.18
C PRO A 264 -20.83 4.26 23.61
N ASP A 265 -21.88 3.70 24.21
CA ASP A 265 -22.46 2.40 23.85
C ASP A 265 -23.04 2.35 22.41
N GLU A 266 -23.37 3.50 21.84
CA GLU A 266 -23.84 3.62 20.46
C GLU A 266 -22.73 3.48 19.40
N VAL A 267 -21.46 3.60 19.78
CA VAL A 267 -20.32 3.39 18.87
C VAL A 267 -20.09 1.89 18.69
N LEU A 268 -20.18 1.42 17.47
CA LEU A 268 -19.93 0.01 17.13
C LEU A 268 -18.43 -0.22 16.99
N THR A 269 -17.85 -1.05 17.85
CA THR A 269 -16.41 -1.34 17.81
C THR A 269 -16.12 -2.81 17.60
N ALA A 270 -15.00 -3.10 16.97
CA ALA A 270 -14.40 -4.44 16.95
C ALA A 270 -12.87 -4.32 16.88
N PRO A 271 -12.13 -5.34 17.34
CA PRO A 271 -10.68 -5.38 17.18
C PRO A 271 -10.25 -5.30 15.72
N TYR A 272 -10.97 -5.97 14.84
CA TYR A 272 -10.78 -5.99 13.41
C TYR A 272 -12.15 -6.01 12.71
N LEU A 273 -12.27 -5.35 11.57
CA LEU A 273 -13.51 -5.21 10.81
C LEU A 273 -13.31 -5.66 9.36
N PRO A 274 -14.33 -6.22 8.70
CA PRO A 274 -14.31 -6.54 7.28
C PRO A 274 -14.37 -5.24 6.47
N GLN A 275 -13.23 -4.57 6.32
CA GLN A 275 -13.13 -3.19 5.84
C GLN A 275 -13.90 -2.94 4.53
N ARG A 276 -13.84 -3.85 3.58
CA ARG A 276 -14.56 -3.72 2.29
C ARG A 276 -16.08 -3.66 2.49
N GLU A 277 -16.61 -4.60 3.28
CA GLU A 277 -18.04 -4.66 3.57
C GLU A 277 -18.52 -3.44 4.36
N VAL A 278 -17.71 -2.97 5.31
CA VAL A 278 -17.99 -1.74 6.07
C VAL A 278 -17.95 -0.51 5.16
N LEU A 279 -16.98 -0.41 4.25
CA LEU A 279 -16.88 0.71 3.30
C LEU A 279 -18.08 0.78 2.34
N GLU A 280 -18.68 -0.33 1.95
CA GLU A 280 -19.90 -0.36 1.14
C GLU A 280 -21.11 0.25 1.85
N ARG A 281 -21.10 0.29 3.18
CA ARG A 281 -22.13 0.88 4.03
C ARG A 281 -21.78 2.28 4.54
N ALA A 282 -20.51 2.65 4.50
CA ALA A 282 -20.03 3.92 5.05
C ALA A 282 -20.29 5.09 4.10
N ASP A 283 -20.64 6.23 4.70
CA ASP A 283 -20.76 7.51 4.00
C ASP A 283 -19.46 8.31 4.05
N VAL A 284 -18.67 8.15 5.12
CA VAL A 284 -17.35 8.74 5.28
C VAL A 284 -16.42 7.71 5.90
N PHE A 285 -15.17 7.67 5.44
CA PHE A 285 -14.09 6.88 6.02
C PHE A 285 -13.02 7.77 6.63
N ILE A 286 -12.80 7.66 7.93
CA ILE A 286 -11.67 8.30 8.60
C ILE A 286 -10.52 7.31 8.70
N THR A 287 -9.41 7.63 8.04
CA THR A 287 -8.29 6.72 7.88
C THR A 287 -6.94 7.40 8.12
N HIS A 288 -5.93 6.61 8.48
CA HIS A 288 -4.54 7.08 8.49
C HIS A 288 -3.95 7.28 7.07
N GLY A 289 -4.66 6.87 6.02
CA GLY A 289 -4.19 6.99 4.64
C GLY A 289 -3.26 5.86 4.19
N GLY A 290 -3.37 4.68 4.76
CA GLY A 290 -2.65 3.51 4.24
C GLY A 290 -3.09 3.20 2.81
N TYR A 291 -2.15 2.84 1.95
CA TYR A 291 -2.36 2.65 0.51
C TYR A 291 -3.55 1.73 0.16
N ASN A 292 -3.65 0.58 0.84
CA ASN A 292 -4.78 -0.34 0.62
C ASN A 292 -6.11 0.26 1.05
N SER A 293 -6.13 1.00 2.16
CA SER A 293 -7.33 1.66 2.68
C SER A 293 -7.85 2.73 1.72
N VAL A 294 -6.93 3.52 1.13
CA VAL A 294 -7.27 4.50 0.08
C VAL A 294 -7.84 3.80 -1.15
N ALA A 295 -7.19 2.75 -1.64
CA ALA A 295 -7.66 2.00 -2.81
C ALA A 295 -9.06 1.39 -2.60
N GLU A 296 -9.32 0.83 -1.43
CA GLU A 296 -10.62 0.24 -1.11
C GLU A 296 -11.72 1.28 -0.93
N SER A 297 -11.39 2.43 -0.35
CA SER A 297 -12.32 3.55 -0.23
C SER A 297 -12.73 4.08 -1.60
N ILE A 298 -11.79 4.22 -2.54
CA ILE A 298 -12.07 4.63 -3.93
C ILE A 298 -13.00 3.61 -4.60
N ARG A 299 -12.71 2.31 -4.45
CA ARG A 299 -13.56 1.24 -5.01
C ARG A 299 -14.99 1.25 -4.45
N ALA A 300 -15.14 1.54 -3.16
CA ALA A 300 -16.44 1.67 -2.52
C ALA A 300 -17.13 3.03 -2.79
N ALA A 301 -16.45 3.97 -3.44
CA ALA A 301 -16.85 5.36 -3.61
C ALA A 301 -17.17 6.06 -2.27
N THR A 302 -16.37 5.80 -1.25
CA THR A 302 -16.53 6.35 0.10
C THR A 302 -15.55 7.52 0.29
N PRO A 303 -16.02 8.77 0.51
CA PRO A 303 -15.19 9.93 0.79
C PRO A 303 -14.32 9.73 2.03
N MET A 304 -13.10 10.29 2.00
CA MET A 304 -12.11 10.06 3.05
C MET A 304 -11.76 11.32 3.83
N LEU A 305 -11.67 11.19 5.16
CA LEU A 305 -10.88 12.07 6.01
C LEU A 305 -9.55 11.37 6.31
N VAL A 306 -8.46 11.88 5.76
CA VAL A 306 -7.13 11.30 5.96
C VAL A 306 -6.41 12.02 7.10
N ILE A 307 -5.95 11.25 8.10
CA ILE A 307 -5.10 11.74 9.20
C ILE A 307 -3.75 11.04 9.09
N PRO A 308 -2.79 11.61 8.35
CA PRO A 308 -1.54 10.93 8.03
C PRO A 308 -0.62 10.89 9.25
N LEU A 309 -0.29 9.70 9.75
CA LEU A 309 0.47 9.51 10.98
C LEU A 309 1.96 9.30 10.73
N ALA A 310 2.33 8.66 9.64
CA ALA A 310 3.73 8.33 9.32
C ALA A 310 3.94 7.85 7.87
N VAL A 311 5.18 7.64 7.51
CA VAL A 311 5.68 6.96 6.31
C VAL A 311 5.14 7.59 5.01
N ASP A 312 4.43 6.83 4.20
CA ASP A 312 3.87 7.23 2.90
C ASP A 312 2.48 7.89 2.98
N GLN A 313 1.85 7.86 4.16
CA GLN A 313 0.49 8.35 4.37
C GLN A 313 0.28 9.83 3.98
N PRO A 314 1.24 10.75 4.24
CA PRO A 314 1.12 12.12 3.75
C PRO A 314 1.09 12.25 2.22
N VAL A 315 1.71 11.32 1.50
CA VAL A 315 1.64 11.27 0.03
C VAL A 315 0.24 10.87 -0.40
N GLN A 316 -0.35 9.87 0.23
CA GLN A 316 -1.74 9.48 -0.02
C GLN A 316 -2.71 10.61 0.31
N ALA A 317 -2.51 11.30 1.45
CA ALA A 317 -3.34 12.44 1.85
C ALA A 317 -3.30 13.57 0.82
N HIS A 318 -2.12 13.87 0.27
CA HIS A 318 -1.94 14.83 -0.81
C HIS A 318 -2.79 14.46 -2.04
N PHE A 319 -2.63 13.26 -2.58
CA PHE A 319 -3.35 12.84 -3.76
C PHE A 319 -4.86 12.71 -3.54
N VAL A 320 -5.30 12.21 -2.38
CA VAL A 320 -6.73 12.16 -2.01
C VAL A 320 -7.35 13.55 -2.01
N GLY A 321 -6.65 14.55 -1.44
CA GLY A 321 -7.10 15.94 -1.42
C GLY A 321 -7.11 16.56 -2.81
N SER A 322 -6.04 16.42 -3.59
CA SER A 322 -5.91 16.97 -4.96
C SER A 322 -6.95 16.38 -5.91
N ALA A 323 -7.25 15.09 -5.81
CA ALA A 323 -8.28 14.44 -6.60
C ALA A 323 -9.71 14.81 -6.18
N GLY A 324 -9.89 15.46 -5.03
CA GLY A 324 -11.21 15.74 -4.46
C GLY A 324 -11.95 14.47 -4.03
N PHE A 325 -11.22 13.45 -3.58
CA PHE A 325 -11.77 12.20 -3.05
C PHE A 325 -11.97 12.26 -1.53
N GLY A 326 -11.55 13.36 -0.93
CA GLY A 326 -11.65 13.60 0.49
C GLY A 326 -10.86 14.82 0.93
N THR A 327 -10.61 14.92 2.23
CA THR A 327 -9.81 15.97 2.85
C THR A 327 -8.82 15.37 3.83
N ALA A 328 -7.91 16.19 4.36
CA ALA A 328 -6.91 15.76 5.33
C ALA A 328 -6.84 16.68 6.54
N LEU A 329 -6.54 16.11 7.70
CA LEU A 329 -6.18 16.84 8.92
C LEU A 329 -4.78 16.42 9.36
N GLU A 330 -3.89 17.40 9.55
CA GLU A 330 -2.58 17.12 10.15
C GLU A 330 -2.78 16.65 11.61
N PRO A 331 -2.03 15.64 12.09
CA PRO A 331 -2.24 15.05 13.42
C PRO A 331 -2.20 16.06 14.57
N ALA A 332 -1.37 17.10 14.45
CA ALA A 332 -1.26 18.16 15.46
C ALA A 332 -2.51 19.08 15.54
N GLY A 333 -3.33 19.09 14.48
CA GLY A 333 -4.56 19.89 14.41
C GLY A 333 -5.83 19.10 14.71
N VAL A 334 -5.72 17.82 15.06
CA VAL A 334 -6.90 16.97 15.32
C VAL A 334 -7.52 17.32 16.67
N THR A 335 -8.76 17.81 16.60
CA THR A 335 -9.66 18.02 17.74
C THR A 335 -11.03 17.41 17.41
N GLU A 336 -11.85 17.15 18.42
CA GLU A 336 -13.22 16.66 18.19
C GLU A 336 -14.00 17.58 17.25
N GLN A 337 -13.87 18.90 17.43
CA GLN A 337 -14.53 19.90 16.55
C GLN A 337 -13.99 19.86 15.12
N ALA A 338 -12.67 19.80 14.93
CA ALA A 338 -12.08 19.73 13.58
C ALA A 338 -12.51 18.47 12.83
N VAL A 339 -12.64 17.35 13.54
CA VAL A 339 -13.17 16.10 12.96
C VAL A 339 -14.64 16.23 12.62
N ALA A 340 -15.46 16.79 13.52
CA ALA A 340 -16.88 16.99 13.27
C ALA A 340 -17.12 17.92 12.07
N ASP A 341 -16.36 19.00 11.94
CA ASP A 341 -16.43 19.94 10.80
C ASP A 341 -16.06 19.24 9.49
N ALA A 342 -14.95 18.47 9.49
CA ALA A 342 -14.50 17.74 8.32
C ALA A 342 -15.49 16.62 7.89
N VAL A 343 -16.07 15.89 8.83
CA VAL A 343 -17.10 14.87 8.56
C VAL A 343 -18.35 15.54 7.99
N THR A 344 -18.78 16.66 8.55
CA THR A 344 -19.94 17.42 8.06
C THR A 344 -19.71 17.90 6.60
N ASP A 345 -18.51 18.41 6.29
CA ASP A 345 -18.13 18.80 4.92
C ASP A 345 -18.15 17.60 3.96
N LEU A 346 -17.64 16.44 4.39
CA LEU A 346 -17.61 15.21 3.56
C LEU A 346 -19.01 14.62 3.35
N LEU A 347 -19.94 14.83 4.27
CA LEU A 347 -21.34 14.40 4.15
C LEU A 347 -22.19 15.37 3.30
N ASP A 348 -21.72 16.59 3.05
CA ASP A 348 -22.47 17.60 2.27
C ASP A 348 -22.52 17.17 0.78
N PRO A 349 -23.72 16.89 0.24
CA PRO A 349 -23.88 16.50 -1.16
C PRO A 349 -23.37 17.56 -2.16
N ALA A 350 -23.32 18.83 -1.76
CA ALA A 350 -22.85 19.93 -2.61
C ALA A 350 -21.33 19.93 -2.85
N ARG A 351 -20.58 19.11 -2.07
CA ARG A 351 -19.11 18.96 -2.20
C ARG A 351 -18.67 17.98 -3.27
N ASP A 352 -19.58 17.16 -3.79
CA ASP A 352 -19.35 16.21 -4.90
C ASP A 352 -18.28 15.14 -4.66
N TYR A 353 -17.77 14.94 -3.43
CA TYR A 353 -16.73 13.94 -3.14
C TYR A 353 -17.11 12.54 -3.65
N ARG A 354 -18.31 12.08 -3.28
CA ARG A 354 -18.81 10.75 -3.69
C ARG A 354 -19.05 10.67 -5.20
N ALA A 355 -19.49 11.76 -5.83
CA ALA A 355 -19.70 11.81 -7.28
C ALA A 355 -18.38 11.67 -8.04
N ARG A 356 -17.31 12.35 -7.60
CA ARG A 356 -15.96 12.21 -8.16
C ARG A 356 -15.40 10.80 -8.00
N LEU A 357 -15.57 10.20 -6.82
CA LEU A 357 -15.16 8.81 -6.57
C LEU A 357 -15.90 7.83 -7.50
N ARG A 358 -17.21 7.98 -7.68
CA ARG A 358 -18.00 7.17 -8.62
C ARG A 358 -17.54 7.36 -10.07
N ALA A 359 -17.17 8.56 -10.45
CA ALA A 359 -16.64 8.84 -11.79
C ALA A 359 -15.28 8.16 -12.03
N ALA A 360 -14.48 7.97 -10.98
CA ALA A 360 -13.18 7.30 -11.04
C ALA A 360 -13.27 5.75 -11.03
N GLN A 361 -14.40 5.17 -10.60
CA GLN A 361 -14.54 3.69 -10.47
C GLN A 361 -14.26 2.92 -11.78
N PRO A 362 -14.64 3.39 -12.98
CA PRO A 362 -14.30 2.69 -14.22
C PRO A 362 -12.80 2.52 -14.46
N GLU A 363 -11.96 3.43 -13.94
CA GLU A 363 -10.50 3.34 -14.06
C GLU A 363 -9.88 2.31 -13.12
N CYS A 364 -10.61 1.89 -12.07
CA CYS A 364 -10.05 1.01 -11.03
C CYS A 364 -9.52 -0.31 -11.59
N GLY A 365 -10.19 -0.89 -12.58
CA GLY A 365 -9.76 -2.12 -13.25
C GLY A 365 -9.39 -3.25 -12.30
N ASP A 366 -8.66 -4.23 -12.81
CA ASP A 366 -8.00 -5.26 -12.00
C ASP A 366 -6.49 -5.12 -12.15
N SER A 367 -5.86 -4.43 -11.20
CA SER A 367 -4.42 -4.17 -11.23
C SER A 367 -3.58 -5.45 -11.25
N ALA A 368 -4.08 -6.51 -10.61
CA ALA A 368 -3.36 -7.78 -10.52
C ALA A 368 -3.32 -8.49 -11.88
N VAL A 369 -4.46 -8.54 -12.57
CA VAL A 369 -4.54 -9.10 -13.93
C VAL A 369 -3.68 -8.28 -14.88
N ARG A 370 -3.81 -6.94 -14.83
CA ARG A 370 -3.03 -6.06 -15.70
C ARG A 370 -1.53 -6.15 -15.45
N ALA A 371 -1.10 -6.22 -14.20
CA ALA A 371 0.31 -6.43 -13.85
C ALA A 371 0.83 -7.77 -14.37
N ALA A 372 0.06 -8.85 -14.20
CA ALA A 372 0.42 -10.17 -14.70
C ALA A 372 0.58 -10.19 -16.22
N GLU A 373 -0.37 -9.59 -16.97
CA GLU A 373 -0.30 -9.47 -18.44
C GLU A 373 0.98 -8.75 -18.89
N LEU A 374 1.30 -7.62 -18.25
CA LEU A 374 2.48 -6.82 -18.58
C LEU A 374 3.78 -7.55 -18.26
N VAL A 375 3.85 -8.24 -17.13
CA VAL A 375 5.02 -9.06 -16.75
C VAL A 375 5.23 -10.18 -17.76
N ILE A 376 4.18 -10.94 -18.09
CA ILE A 376 4.24 -12.06 -19.04
C ILE A 376 4.65 -11.55 -20.42
N GLY A 377 3.97 -10.54 -20.96
CA GLY A 377 4.28 -9.99 -22.29
C GLY A 377 5.68 -9.40 -22.39
N THR A 378 6.18 -8.79 -21.29
CA THR A 378 7.55 -8.28 -21.24
C THR A 378 8.57 -9.42 -21.27
N ALA A 379 8.40 -10.43 -20.42
CA ALA A 379 9.31 -11.58 -20.36
C ALA A 379 9.36 -12.34 -21.69
N GLU A 380 8.22 -12.60 -22.33
CA GLU A 380 8.16 -13.24 -23.66
C GLU A 380 8.87 -12.41 -24.75
N THR A 381 8.77 -11.07 -24.67
CA THR A 381 9.44 -10.18 -25.61
C THR A 381 10.95 -10.23 -25.45
N LEU A 382 11.44 -10.32 -24.20
CA LEU A 382 12.87 -10.44 -23.92
C LEU A 382 13.45 -11.79 -24.37
N GLN A 383 12.72 -12.90 -24.15
CA GLN A 383 13.12 -14.22 -24.62
C GLN A 383 13.30 -14.27 -26.16
N ARG A 384 12.30 -13.73 -26.89
CA ARG A 384 12.40 -13.65 -28.38
C ARG A 384 13.58 -12.82 -28.89
N LYS A 385 13.98 -11.76 -28.14
CA LYS A 385 15.15 -10.94 -28.50
C LYS A 385 16.48 -11.64 -28.20
N GLY A 386 16.52 -12.49 -27.19
CA GLY A 386 17.71 -13.26 -26.82
C GLY A 386 17.99 -14.48 -27.77
N GLU A 387 16.98 -14.91 -28.51
CA GLU A 387 17.06 -16.00 -29.49
C GLU A 387 17.49 -15.53 -30.91
N GLN A 388 17.53 -14.24 -31.17
CA GLN A 388 17.99 -13.59 -32.40
C GLN A 388 19.44 -13.12 -32.27
#